data_cf16bfac905da29aba458281b9e8c550
#
_entry.id   cf16bfac905da29aba458281b9e8c550
#
_cell.length_a   1.000
_cell.length_b   1.000
_cell.length_c   1.000
_cell.angle_alpha   90.00
_cell.angle_beta   90.00
_cell.angle_gamma   90.00
#
_symmetry.space_group_name_H-M   'P 1'
#
loop_
_entity.id
_entity.type
_entity.pdbx_description
1 polymer ?
#
loop_
_entity_poly.entity_id
_entity_poly.type
_entity_poly.pdbx_seq_one_letter_code
_entity_poly.pdbx_strand_id
1 'polypeptide(L)'
;MTSDASRTARRSSESRDRRAPTPLPSARLLDLQPSAGAPIACSLTGDEQGERIAQWRDLLAGARSEGIAGGLRWWLPSARAGQAAELAAAEQRCCAFFDFSLHLAAGGLVLEARAPEQAADLFHQVFGAPAGSGPTPLR
;
A
#
# COMPACT_ATOMS: atom_id res chain seq x y z
N MET A 1 -4.27 -25.04 -72.00
CA MET A 1 -4.39 -25.12 -71.48
C MET A 1 -4.08 -25.08 -70.33
N THR A 2 -3.95 -24.83 -69.57
CA THR A 2 -3.59 -24.89 -68.66
C THR A 2 -3.36 -24.63 -67.59
N SER A 3 -3.45 -24.39 -66.85
CA SER A 3 -3.28 -24.28 -65.91
C SER A 3 -2.80 -24.23 -64.87
N ASP A 4 -2.61 -23.99 -64.18
CA ASP A 4 -2.01 -23.97 -63.22
C ASP A 4 -2.16 -23.71 -62.07
N ALA A 5 -2.26 -23.58 -61.63
CA ALA A 5 -2.52 -23.45 -60.55
C ALA A 5 -1.83 -23.41 -59.47
N SER A 6 -1.48 -23.72 -59.26
CA SER A 6 -0.71 -23.88 -58.36
C SER A 6 -0.50 -23.11 -57.33
N ARG A 7 -0.67 -22.48 -57.02
CA ARG A 7 -0.36 -21.83 -56.13
C ARG A 7 -0.56 -22.05 -54.97
N THR A 8 -0.68 -22.31 -54.48
CA THR A 8 -0.78 -22.69 -53.52
C THR A 8 -0.24 -22.34 -52.46
N ALA A 9 -0.41 -21.85 -52.04
CA ALA A 9 -0.14 -21.66 -51.11
C ALA A 9 0.59 -21.59 -50.15
N ARG A 10 1.12 -21.34 -49.86
CA ARG A 10 1.86 -21.32 -49.02
C ARG A 10 1.62 -20.66 -47.94
N ARG A 11 1.08 -20.42 -47.38
CA ARG A 11 0.91 -19.80 -46.40
C ARG A 11 1.27 -20.20 -45.28
N SER A 12 1.33 -20.43 -44.84
CA SER A 12 1.61 -21.10 -43.90
C SER A 12 2.38 -20.53 -42.96
N SER A 13 2.95 -20.17 -43.06
CA SER A 13 3.85 -19.93 -42.23
C SER A 13 3.57 -19.07 -41.28
N GLU A 14 3.04 -18.35 -41.25
CA GLU A 14 2.99 -17.49 -40.40
C GLU A 14 2.57 -17.71 -39.21
N SER A 15 2.14 -18.32 -38.97
CA SER A 15 1.58 -18.53 -37.88
C SER A 15 2.36 -18.63 -36.81
N ARG A 16 3.31 -18.95 -36.86
CA ARG A 16 3.96 -19.31 -35.89
C ARG A 16 4.17 -18.46 -34.91
N ASP A 17 4.06 -17.55 -34.94
CA ASP A 17 4.51 -16.79 -34.05
C ASP A 17 3.72 -16.39 -33.07
N ARG A 18 2.92 -17.02 -32.77
CA ARG A 18 2.23 -16.77 -31.83
C ARG A 18 2.80 -17.06 -30.65
N ARG A 19 3.78 -16.83 -30.34
CA ARG A 19 4.31 -17.09 -29.20
C ARG A 19 3.42 -16.59 -28.24
N ALA A 20 2.95 -17.27 -27.39
CA ALA A 20 2.09 -16.90 -26.35
C ALA A 20 2.71 -15.77 -25.60
N PRO A 21 1.98 -14.81 -25.24
CA PRO A 21 2.54 -13.73 -24.51
C PRO A 21 3.04 -14.24 -23.20
N THR A 22 4.14 -13.79 -22.82
CA THR A 22 4.65 -14.17 -21.57
C THR A 22 3.69 -13.81 -20.55
N PRO A 23 3.48 -14.59 -19.57
CA PRO A 23 2.56 -14.27 -18.52
C PRO A 23 2.99 -12.99 -17.90
N LEU A 24 2.03 -12.16 -17.65
CA LEU A 24 2.32 -10.93 -17.09
C LEU A 24 2.83 -11.07 -15.73
N PRO A 25 3.53 -10.14 -15.25
CA PRO A 25 4.15 -10.22 -13.96
C PRO A 25 3.21 -10.16 -12.80
N SER A 26 1.95 -10.33 -13.02
CA SER A 26 1.08 -10.31 -11.86
C SER A 26 1.49 -11.37 -10.87
N ALA A 27 2.05 -12.46 -11.33
CA ALA A 27 2.52 -13.45 -10.40
C ALA A 27 3.66 -12.92 -9.58
N ARG A 28 4.41 -11.97 -10.12
CA ARG A 28 5.46 -11.50 -9.37
C ARG A 28 5.06 -10.52 -8.39
N LEU A 29 3.91 -9.89 -8.47
CA LEU A 29 3.44 -9.02 -7.43
C LEU A 29 3.26 -9.76 -6.14
N LEU A 30 2.95 -11.04 -6.22
CA LEU A 30 2.80 -11.80 -5.00
C LEU A 30 4.14 -12.02 -4.33
N ASP A 31 5.20 -12.01 -5.11
CA ASP A 31 6.49 -12.20 -4.52
C ASP A 31 7.00 -10.95 -3.85
N LEU A 32 6.36 -9.82 -4.09
CA LEU A 32 6.75 -8.62 -3.45
C LEU A 32 6.11 -8.46 -2.09
N GLN A 33 5.26 -9.41 -1.72
CA GLN A 33 4.73 -9.35 -0.40
C GLN A 33 5.85 -9.49 0.58
N PRO A 34 5.86 -8.74 1.63
CA PRO A 34 6.92 -8.84 2.60
C PRO A 34 6.93 -10.23 3.13
N SER A 35 8.01 -10.90 2.95
CA SER A 35 8.09 -12.21 3.48
C SER A 35 8.17 -12.09 4.95
N ALA A 36 7.73 -13.10 5.61
CA ALA A 36 7.67 -13.08 7.03
C ALA A 36 9.02 -12.89 7.66
N GLY A 37 10.07 -13.01 6.98
CA GLY A 37 11.38 -12.85 7.57
C GLY A 37 12.02 -11.50 7.32
N ALA A 38 11.29 -10.58 6.69
CA ALA A 38 11.88 -9.29 6.40
C ALA A 38 12.10 -8.52 7.70
N PRO A 39 13.25 -7.87 7.86
CA PRO A 39 13.47 -7.11 9.07
C PRO A 39 12.49 -5.95 9.16
N ILE A 40 11.98 -5.73 10.33
CA ILE A 40 11.08 -4.63 10.56
C ILE A 40 11.93 -3.44 10.96
N ALA A 41 12.25 -2.63 10.00
CA ALA A 41 13.07 -1.46 10.22
C ALA A 41 12.68 -0.38 9.23
N CYS A 42 12.68 0.83 9.71
CA CYS A 42 12.47 1.98 8.87
C CYS A 42 13.81 2.44 8.32
N SER A 43 13.86 2.81 7.06
CA SER A 43 15.11 3.25 6.46
C SER A 43 15.43 4.71 6.75
N LEU A 44 14.59 5.41 7.46
CA LEU A 44 14.81 6.81 7.76
C LEU A 44 15.81 6.98 8.89
N THR A 45 16.57 8.07 8.84
CA THR A 45 17.42 8.43 9.96
C THR A 45 16.54 8.90 11.10
N GLY A 46 17.13 9.08 12.28
CA GLY A 46 16.37 9.55 13.44
C GLY A 46 15.68 10.89 13.22
N ASP A 47 16.37 11.84 12.55
CA ASP A 47 15.79 13.14 12.27
C ASP A 47 14.67 13.05 11.24
N GLU A 48 14.88 12.27 10.19
CA GLU A 48 13.86 12.08 9.17
C GLU A 48 12.65 11.39 9.73
N GLN A 49 12.86 10.46 10.64
CA GLN A 49 11.77 9.76 11.28
C GLN A 49 10.95 10.73 12.13
N GLY A 50 11.63 11.61 12.87
CA GLY A 50 10.93 12.62 13.67
C GLY A 50 10.10 13.55 12.82
N GLU A 51 10.62 13.98 11.69
CA GLU A 51 9.87 14.83 10.78
C GLU A 51 8.66 14.09 10.23
N ARG A 52 8.82 12.84 9.89
CA ARG A 52 7.72 12.06 9.34
C ARG A 52 6.62 11.87 10.40
N ILE A 53 7.00 11.61 11.62
CA ILE A 53 6.04 11.48 12.70
C ILE A 53 5.29 12.79 12.90
N ALA A 54 6.01 13.92 12.82
CA ALA A 54 5.37 15.22 12.95
C ALA A 54 4.38 15.47 11.82
N GLN A 55 4.71 15.06 10.61
CA GLN A 55 3.80 15.20 9.47
C GLN A 55 2.53 14.37 9.66
N TRP A 56 2.68 13.16 10.16
CA TRP A 56 1.52 12.33 10.44
C TRP A 56 0.65 12.94 11.55
N ARG A 57 1.28 13.44 12.59
CA ARG A 57 0.54 14.08 13.69
C ARG A 57 -0.24 15.30 13.19
N ASP A 58 0.38 16.06 12.32
CA ASP A 58 -0.27 17.22 11.77
C ASP A 58 -1.46 16.83 10.90
N LEU A 59 -1.29 15.85 10.05
CA LEU A 59 -2.38 15.37 9.19
C LEU A 59 -3.54 14.82 10.02
N LEU A 60 -3.23 14.10 11.08
CA LEU A 60 -4.23 13.39 11.86
C LEU A 60 -4.78 14.20 13.02
N ALA A 61 -4.29 15.43 13.20
CA ALA A 61 -4.71 16.25 14.33
C ALA A 61 -6.23 16.51 14.29
N GLY A 62 -6.88 16.23 15.38
CA GLY A 62 -8.32 16.43 15.48
C GLY A 62 -9.16 15.40 14.76
N ALA A 63 -8.57 14.43 14.11
CA ALA A 63 -9.33 13.41 13.40
C ALA A 63 -9.90 12.39 14.38
N ARG A 64 -11.11 11.97 14.12
CA ARG A 64 -11.68 10.87 14.87
C ARG A 64 -10.94 9.60 14.46
N SER A 65 -10.63 8.75 15.42
CA SER A 65 -9.93 7.50 15.13
C SER A 65 -10.56 6.34 15.87
N GLU A 66 -10.33 5.16 15.36
CA GLU A 66 -10.74 3.95 16.05
C GLU A 66 -9.75 2.83 15.76
N GLY A 67 -9.62 1.90 16.68
CA GLY A 67 -8.79 0.72 16.46
C GLY A 67 -9.49 -0.27 15.57
N ILE A 68 -8.75 -0.86 14.66
CA ILE A 68 -9.23 -1.93 13.80
C ILE A 68 -8.26 -3.10 13.91
N ALA A 69 -8.63 -4.20 13.33
CA ALA A 69 -7.75 -5.37 13.37
C ALA A 69 -6.41 -5.02 12.72
N GLY A 70 -5.36 -5.08 13.50
CA GLY A 70 -4.00 -4.83 13.01
C GLY A 70 -3.65 -3.37 12.79
N GLY A 71 -4.46 -2.41 13.22
CA GLY A 71 -4.14 -1.02 12.96
C GLY A 71 -5.16 -0.02 13.45
N LEU A 72 -5.22 1.09 12.77
CA LEU A 72 -6.06 2.23 13.11
C LEU A 72 -6.78 2.75 11.87
N ARG A 73 -7.93 3.33 12.11
CA ARG A 73 -8.75 3.99 11.09
C ARG A 73 -9.02 5.43 11.53
N TRP A 74 -8.94 6.35 10.59
CA TRP A 74 -9.24 7.76 10.85
C TRP A 74 -10.23 8.31 9.84
N TRP A 75 -11.03 9.27 10.26
CA TRP A 75 -11.93 10.01 9.38
C TRP A 75 -11.41 11.42 9.20
N LEU A 76 -11.15 11.81 7.98
CA LEU A 76 -10.52 13.08 7.63
C LEU A 76 -11.37 13.82 6.60
N PRO A 77 -11.23 15.13 6.50
CA PRO A 77 -11.86 15.83 5.39
C PRO A 77 -11.24 15.40 4.07
N SER A 78 -12.05 15.38 3.02
CA SER A 78 -11.56 14.97 1.70
C SER A 78 -10.43 15.88 1.20
N ALA A 79 -10.38 17.13 1.67
CA ALA A 79 -9.31 18.04 1.27
C ALA A 79 -7.94 17.55 1.71
N ARG A 80 -7.87 16.63 2.65
CA ARG A 80 -6.59 16.10 3.10
C ARG A 80 -6.17 14.85 2.36
N ALA A 81 -6.95 14.41 1.38
CA ALA A 81 -6.66 13.16 0.67
C ALA A 81 -5.30 13.18 -0.03
N GLY A 82 -4.95 14.30 -0.65
CA GLY A 82 -3.66 14.39 -1.34
C GLY A 82 -2.49 14.24 -0.37
N GLN A 83 -2.55 14.94 0.74
CA GLN A 83 -1.50 14.87 1.75
C GLN A 83 -1.40 13.48 2.35
N ALA A 84 -2.55 12.86 2.61
CA ALA A 84 -2.58 11.51 3.17
C ALA A 84 -1.96 10.50 2.19
N ALA A 85 -2.26 10.63 0.91
CA ALA A 85 -1.71 9.73 -0.10
C ALA A 85 -0.20 9.92 -0.23
N GLU A 86 0.27 11.14 -0.20
CA GLU A 86 1.71 11.40 -0.28
C GLU A 86 2.45 10.83 0.90
N LEU A 87 1.92 11.02 2.10
CA LEU A 87 2.56 10.48 3.30
C LEU A 87 2.52 8.95 3.30
N ALA A 88 1.39 8.36 2.92
CA ALA A 88 1.29 6.91 2.87
C ALA A 88 2.27 6.32 1.86
N ALA A 89 2.39 6.94 0.70
CA ALA A 89 3.33 6.47 -0.31
C ALA A 89 4.77 6.61 0.16
N ALA A 90 5.07 7.71 0.82
CA ALA A 90 6.41 7.92 1.35
C ALA A 90 6.74 6.92 2.45
N GLU A 91 5.74 6.62 3.29
CA GLU A 91 5.93 5.65 4.35
C GLU A 91 6.19 4.27 3.78
N GLN A 92 5.47 3.90 2.74
CA GLN A 92 5.68 2.60 2.12
C GLN A 92 7.06 2.44 1.51
N ARG A 93 7.66 3.52 1.06
CA ARG A 93 9.01 3.44 0.50
C ARG A 93 10.07 3.17 1.58
N CYS A 94 9.85 3.60 2.80
CA CYS A 94 10.82 3.39 3.85
C CYS A 94 10.40 2.33 4.87
N CYS A 95 9.12 2.10 5.01
CA CYS A 95 8.59 1.09 5.94
C CYS A 95 7.57 0.23 5.21
N ALA A 96 8.07 -0.64 4.36
CA ALA A 96 7.22 -1.41 3.44
C ALA A 96 6.24 -2.36 4.13
N PHE A 97 6.41 -2.59 5.42
CA PHE A 97 5.53 -3.47 6.16
C PHE A 97 4.25 -2.77 6.65
N PHE A 98 4.14 -1.46 6.46
CA PHE A 98 2.87 -0.79 6.75
C PHE A 98 1.95 -0.89 5.53
N ASP A 99 0.68 -1.10 5.80
CA ASP A 99 -0.31 -1.23 4.75
C ASP A 99 -1.33 -0.12 4.91
N PHE A 100 -1.63 0.59 3.84
CA PHE A 100 -2.53 1.74 3.87
C PHE A 100 -3.70 1.55 2.93
N SER A 101 -4.85 2.06 3.35
CA SER A 101 -6.03 2.09 2.52
C SER A 101 -6.66 3.48 2.65
N LEU A 102 -6.94 4.11 1.53
CA LEU A 102 -7.58 5.40 1.50
C LEU A 102 -8.88 5.28 0.71
N HIS A 103 -9.96 5.64 1.32
CA HIS A 103 -11.26 5.55 0.69
C HIS A 103 -11.97 6.89 0.76
N LEU A 104 -12.30 7.43 -0.39
CA LEU A 104 -13.04 8.69 -0.47
C LEU A 104 -14.50 8.40 -0.70
N ALA A 105 -15.35 8.98 0.12
CA ALA A 105 -16.78 8.82 -0.03
C ALA A 105 -17.51 9.98 0.63
N ALA A 106 -18.53 10.44 -0.01
CA ALA A 106 -19.45 11.42 0.56
C ALA A 106 -18.77 12.61 1.27
N GLY A 107 -17.75 13.16 0.62
CA GLY A 107 -17.10 14.35 1.16
C GLY A 107 -16.06 14.10 2.22
N GLY A 108 -15.77 12.86 2.51
CA GLY A 108 -14.77 12.53 3.51
C GLY A 108 -13.78 11.51 3.02
N LEU A 109 -12.73 11.34 3.80
CA LEU A 109 -11.70 10.35 3.56
C LEU A 109 -11.64 9.42 4.75
N VAL A 110 -11.65 8.13 4.50
CA VAL A 110 -11.34 7.14 5.52
C VAL A 110 -9.95 6.62 5.24
N LEU A 111 -9.06 6.82 6.18
CA LEU A 111 -7.69 6.34 6.08
C LEU A 111 -7.50 5.20 7.06
N GLU A 112 -6.98 4.10 6.59
CA GLU A 112 -6.63 2.99 7.46
C GLU A 112 -5.15 2.69 7.31
N ALA A 113 -4.51 2.38 8.40
CA ALA A 113 -3.13 1.92 8.40
C ALA A 113 -3.04 0.67 9.25
N ARG A 114 -2.33 -0.31 8.76
CA ARG A 114 -2.13 -1.57 9.45
C ARG A 114 -0.66 -1.96 9.41
N ALA A 115 -0.28 -2.77 10.36
CA ALA A 115 1.06 -3.31 10.44
C ALA A 115 1.00 -4.72 11.00
N PRO A 116 1.99 -5.55 10.71
CA PRO A 116 2.06 -6.85 11.34
C PRO A 116 2.32 -6.71 12.84
N GLU A 117 1.96 -7.72 13.57
CA GLU A 117 2.09 -7.68 15.01
C GLU A 117 3.51 -7.38 15.46
N GLN A 118 4.50 -7.86 14.74
CA GLN A 118 5.90 -7.63 15.08
C GLN A 118 6.28 -6.16 14.97
N ALA A 119 5.52 -5.37 14.24
CA ALA A 119 5.79 -3.96 14.06
C ALA A 119 4.86 -3.07 14.89
N ALA A 120 4.12 -3.64 15.82
CA ALA A 120 3.12 -2.89 16.58
C ALA A 120 3.73 -1.71 17.34
N ASP A 121 4.88 -1.89 17.94
CA ASP A 121 5.51 -0.82 18.70
C ASP A 121 5.90 0.35 17.79
N LEU A 122 6.48 0.05 16.65
CA LEU A 122 6.85 1.07 15.68
C LEU A 122 5.60 1.75 15.12
N PHE A 123 4.57 0.99 14.87
CA PHE A 123 3.31 1.53 14.39
C PHE A 123 2.76 2.56 15.39
N HIS A 124 2.78 2.24 16.67
CA HIS A 124 2.28 3.15 17.69
C HIS A 124 3.18 4.38 17.87
N GLN A 125 4.46 4.24 17.60
CA GLN A 125 5.34 5.39 17.62
C GLN A 125 4.99 6.38 16.51
N VAL A 126 4.63 5.89 15.35
CA VAL A 126 4.33 6.74 14.21
C VAL A 126 2.91 7.30 14.29
N PHE A 127 1.95 6.46 14.59
CA PHE A 127 0.53 6.84 14.47
C PHE A 127 -0.17 7.04 15.80
N GLY A 128 0.43 6.64 16.90
CA GLY A 128 -0.20 6.73 18.21
C GLY A 128 -1.04 5.50 18.52
N ALA A 129 -1.60 5.48 19.67
CA ALA A 129 -2.49 4.41 20.10
C ALA A 129 -3.93 4.79 19.77
N PRO A 130 -4.81 3.81 19.62
CA PRO A 130 -6.20 4.12 19.34
C PRO A 130 -6.82 4.93 20.49
N ALA A 131 -7.70 5.81 20.14
CA ALA A 131 -8.39 6.61 21.14
C ALA A 131 -9.18 5.67 22.04
N GLY A 132 -8.94 5.76 23.31
CA GLY A 132 -9.59 4.88 24.26
C GLY A 132 -8.75 3.72 24.74
N SER A 133 -7.54 3.57 24.20
CA SER A 133 -6.64 2.53 24.68
C SER A 133 -5.71 3.03 25.76
N GLY A 134 -5.98 4.16 26.30
CA GLY A 134 -5.16 4.61 27.42
C GLY A 134 -5.42 3.73 28.63
N PRO A 135 -4.52 3.73 29.58
CA PRO A 135 -4.75 2.97 30.79
C PRO A 135 -6.04 3.45 31.39
N THR A 136 -6.89 2.53 31.71
CA THR A 136 -8.14 2.86 32.35
C THR A 136 -7.78 3.56 33.65
N PRO A 137 -8.28 4.75 33.84
CA PRO A 137 -7.96 5.42 35.10
C PRO A 137 -8.53 4.60 36.21
N LEU A 138 -7.70 4.38 37.15
CA LEU A 138 -8.17 3.66 38.27
C LEU A 138 -9.09 4.56 39.02
N ARG A 139 -10.18 4.00 39.42
CA ARG A 139 -11.06 4.80 40.10
C ARG A 139 -10.88 4.67 41.46
#